data_b7b3fd5bc3a039c49c696f8c2cc1b0e4
#
_entry.id   b7b3fd5bc3a039c49c696f8c2cc1b0e4
#
_cell.length_a   1.000
_cell.length_b   1.000
_cell.length_c   1.000
_cell.angle_alpha   90.00
_cell.angle_beta   90.00
_cell.angle_gamma   90.00
#
_symmetry.space_group_name_H-M   'P 1'
#
loop_
_entity.id
_entity.type
_entity.pdbx_description
1 polymer ?
#
loop_
_entity_poly.entity_id
_entity_poly.type
_entity_poly.pdbx_seq_one_letter_code
_entity_poly.pdbx_strand_id
1 'polypeptide(L)'
;VMEQKELAIHVDRVSKVYKLYRRNRDRLIESLGLTKKKLSTPHYALKDVSLDIYKGETVGIIGTNGSGKSTILKIITGVLHETSGTVQVNGRISALLELGAGFNMEYNGIENIYLNGTMIGFSEKEIDEKLQDILDFADIGDYVYQPVKTYSSGMFVRLAFAVAINIDPEILIVDEALSVGDVFFQAKCYRKFEEFKKKGKTILFVSHDLSAISKYCDRAILLNQGVKLGEGSPKDMIDAYKQVLVGQYETPKAGVDVPDLTADGDVRAALDKQKKKQEAARMGVNPETLEYGTKQAEIVSYYITDKNDVQTTAILKGDEF
;
A
#
# COMPACT_ATOMS: atom_id res chain seq x y z
N VAL A 1 2.85 -31.97 -6.61
CA VAL A 1 4.08 -31.19 -6.83
C VAL A 1 3.70 -29.77 -6.42
N MET A 2 4.21 -29.31 -5.27
CA MET A 2 4.05 -27.89 -4.89
C MET A 2 4.92 -27.09 -5.86
N GLU A 3 4.30 -26.31 -6.74
CA GLU A 3 5.02 -25.28 -7.49
C GLU A 3 5.71 -24.35 -6.50
N GLN A 4 7.03 -24.33 -6.50
CA GLN A 4 7.79 -23.31 -5.77
C GLN A 4 7.45 -21.96 -6.40
N LYS A 5 6.62 -21.15 -5.73
CA LYS A 5 6.32 -19.80 -6.19
C LYS A 5 7.63 -18.99 -6.20
N GLU A 6 7.96 -18.45 -7.36
CA GLU A 6 9.17 -17.62 -7.56
C GLU A 6 8.98 -16.27 -6.85
N LEU A 7 10.01 -15.85 -6.12
CA LEU A 7 10.01 -14.55 -5.45
C LEU A 7 10.25 -13.41 -6.47
N ALA A 8 9.39 -12.41 -6.46
CA ALA A 8 9.58 -11.15 -7.17
C ALA A 8 10.34 -10.14 -6.30
N ILE A 9 9.98 -10.06 -5.01
CA ILE A 9 10.64 -9.16 -4.04
C ILE A 9 10.85 -9.95 -2.75
N HIS A 10 12.07 -9.89 -2.23
CA HIS A 10 12.45 -10.46 -0.93
C HIS A 10 13.08 -9.38 -0.06
N VAL A 11 12.50 -9.13 1.08
CA VAL A 11 12.96 -8.18 2.08
C VAL A 11 13.28 -8.94 3.36
N ASP A 12 14.55 -8.94 3.79
CA ASP A 12 14.99 -9.64 4.99
C ASP A 12 15.50 -8.65 6.04
N ARG A 13 14.78 -8.59 7.18
CA ARG A 13 15.12 -7.82 8.40
C ARG A 13 15.56 -6.38 8.13
N VAL A 14 14.87 -5.71 7.23
CA VAL A 14 15.19 -4.33 6.84
C VAL A 14 14.85 -3.37 7.97
N SER A 15 15.84 -2.57 8.34
CA SER A 15 15.65 -1.43 9.24
C SER A 15 16.13 -0.14 8.58
N LYS A 16 15.41 0.95 8.84
CA LYS A 16 15.80 2.31 8.44
C LYS A 16 15.77 3.24 9.63
N VAL A 17 16.92 3.78 9.96
CA VAL A 17 17.09 4.68 11.11
C VAL A 17 17.52 6.05 10.63
N TYR A 18 16.80 7.08 11.05
CA TYR A 18 17.17 8.47 10.87
C TYR A 18 17.71 9.03 12.17
N LYS A 19 18.81 9.81 12.07
CA LYS A 19 19.36 10.57 13.20
C LYS A 19 18.67 11.92 13.28
N LEU A 20 17.86 12.13 14.31
CA LEU A 20 17.19 13.40 14.56
C LEU A 20 18.04 14.25 15.48
N TYR A 21 18.35 15.47 15.06
CA TYR A 21 19.11 16.45 15.83
C TYR A 21 18.19 17.58 16.29
N ARG A 22 18.30 18.00 17.55
CA ARG A 22 17.53 19.13 18.07
C ARG A 22 17.95 20.48 17.48
N ARG A 23 19.24 20.60 17.10
CA ARG A 23 19.83 21.82 16.53
C ARG A 23 20.77 21.45 15.38
N ASN A 24 20.81 22.26 14.32
CA ASN A 24 21.69 22.02 13.16
C ASN A 24 23.18 21.93 13.55
N ARG A 25 23.62 22.72 14.55
CA ARG A 25 24.99 22.67 15.08
C ARG A 25 25.35 21.31 15.68
N ASP A 26 24.40 20.61 16.29
CA ASP A 26 24.63 19.31 16.94
C ASP A 26 25.02 18.25 15.89
N ARG A 27 24.43 18.35 14.67
CA ARG A 27 24.80 17.53 13.51
C ARG A 27 26.26 17.78 13.09
N LEU A 28 26.69 19.04 13.01
CA LEU A 28 28.09 19.39 12.66
C LEU A 28 29.05 18.88 13.73
N ILE A 29 28.78 19.12 15.01
CA ILE A 29 29.61 18.68 16.13
C ILE A 29 29.80 17.17 16.14
N GLU A 30 28.70 16.41 15.93
CA GLU A 30 28.75 14.93 15.88
C GLU A 30 29.49 14.44 14.62
N SER A 31 29.26 15.06 13.45
CA SER A 31 29.91 14.67 12.19
C SER A 31 31.41 14.96 12.15
N LEU A 32 31.86 16.02 12.84
CA LEU A 32 33.27 16.37 12.98
C LEU A 32 33.99 15.63 14.12
N GLY A 33 33.27 14.76 14.84
CA GLY A 33 33.85 14.00 15.96
C GLY A 33 34.28 14.86 17.16
N LEU A 34 33.79 16.11 17.25
CA LEU A 34 34.16 17.07 18.31
C LEU A 34 33.54 16.69 19.69
N THR A 35 32.73 15.67 19.76
CA THR A 35 32.14 15.15 21.00
C THR A 35 32.04 13.63 20.99
N LYS A 36 32.29 13.00 22.15
CA LYS A 36 32.02 11.58 22.35
C LYS A 36 30.55 11.29 22.72
N LYS A 37 29.77 12.36 22.99
CA LYS A 37 28.37 12.23 23.37
C LYS A 37 27.51 12.18 22.11
N LYS A 38 26.62 11.17 22.01
CA LYS A 38 25.60 11.12 20.95
C LYS A 38 24.61 12.26 21.17
N LEU A 39 24.55 13.19 20.23
CA LEU A 39 23.64 14.34 20.25
C LEU A 39 22.36 14.06 19.46
N SER A 40 22.38 13.01 18.63
CA SER A 40 21.23 12.56 17.83
C SER A 40 20.34 11.58 18.61
N THR A 41 19.04 11.67 18.35
CA THR A 41 18.07 10.68 18.77
C THR A 41 17.73 9.77 17.57
N PRO A 42 17.90 8.43 17.67
CA PRO A 42 17.53 7.53 16.58
C PRO A 42 16.00 7.49 16.42
N HIS A 43 15.53 7.66 15.20
CA HIS A 43 14.15 7.46 14.82
C HIS A 43 14.07 6.30 13.82
N TYR A 44 13.37 5.25 14.20
CA TYR A 44 13.19 4.07 13.38
C TYR A 44 11.99 4.27 12.46
N ALA A 45 12.26 4.56 11.19
CA ALA A 45 11.20 4.57 10.17
C ALA A 45 10.76 3.17 9.76
N LEU A 46 11.72 2.20 9.85
CA LEU A 46 11.47 0.76 9.73
C LEU A 46 12.35 0.04 10.76
N LYS A 47 11.81 -1.02 11.35
CA LYS A 47 12.51 -1.83 12.35
C LYS A 47 12.25 -3.31 12.08
N ASP A 48 13.30 -3.99 11.61
CA ASP A 48 13.33 -5.45 11.40
C ASP A 48 12.15 -6.00 10.56
N VAL A 49 11.89 -5.34 9.44
CA VAL A 49 10.77 -5.69 8.56
C VAL A 49 11.22 -6.74 7.57
N SER A 50 10.53 -7.89 7.55
CA SER A 50 10.69 -8.94 6.55
C SER A 50 9.38 -9.19 5.82
N LEU A 51 9.44 -9.31 4.50
CA LEU A 51 8.28 -9.63 3.66
C LEU A 51 8.73 -10.26 2.34
N ASP A 52 7.90 -11.14 1.82
CA ASP A 52 8.06 -11.82 0.55
C ASP A 52 6.90 -11.50 -0.37
N ILE A 53 7.20 -11.19 -1.64
CA ILE A 53 6.19 -10.99 -2.67
C ILE A 53 6.51 -11.93 -3.81
N TYR A 54 5.54 -12.77 -4.16
CA TYR A 54 5.69 -13.76 -5.21
C TYR A 54 5.32 -13.21 -6.59
N LYS A 55 5.92 -13.76 -7.64
CA LYS A 55 5.59 -13.39 -9.03
C LYS A 55 4.09 -13.61 -9.29
N GLY A 56 3.45 -12.64 -9.94
CA GLY A 56 2.04 -12.67 -10.28
C GLY A 56 1.08 -12.36 -9.13
N GLU A 57 1.59 -12.06 -7.94
CA GLU A 57 0.78 -11.71 -6.77
C GLU A 57 0.47 -10.21 -6.73
N THR A 58 -0.74 -9.86 -6.31
CA THR A 58 -1.10 -8.47 -5.98
C THR A 58 -1.15 -8.33 -4.47
N VAL A 59 -0.15 -7.63 -3.90
CA VAL A 59 -0.02 -7.44 -2.45
C VAL A 59 -0.32 -6.01 -2.07
N GLY A 60 -1.23 -5.84 -1.10
CA GLY A 60 -1.55 -4.55 -0.49
C GLY A 60 -0.64 -4.24 0.70
N ILE A 61 -0.17 -3.00 0.85
CA ILE A 61 0.45 -2.52 2.09
C ILE A 61 -0.47 -1.48 2.71
N ILE A 62 -0.96 -1.77 3.91
CA ILE A 62 -1.81 -0.89 4.70
C ILE A 62 -1.12 -0.48 5.99
N GLY A 63 -1.56 0.63 6.58
CA GLY A 63 -1.02 1.12 7.85
C GLY A 63 -1.26 2.61 8.03
N THR A 64 -1.08 3.10 9.25
CA THR A 64 -1.29 4.49 9.62
C THR A 64 -0.29 5.44 8.93
N ASN A 65 -0.54 6.75 8.97
CA ASN A 65 0.44 7.73 8.55
C ASN A 65 1.70 7.60 9.40
N GLY A 66 2.88 7.62 8.72
CA GLY A 66 4.16 7.38 9.40
C GLY A 66 4.45 5.92 9.77
N SER A 67 3.64 4.96 9.33
CA SER A 67 3.90 3.52 9.60
C SER A 67 5.08 2.93 8.83
N GLY A 68 5.69 3.67 7.89
CA GLY A 68 6.85 3.22 7.12
C GLY A 68 6.54 2.78 5.69
N LYS A 69 5.29 2.85 5.20
CA LYS A 69 4.89 2.43 3.84
C LYS A 69 5.75 3.05 2.74
N SER A 70 5.81 4.37 2.67
CA SER A 70 6.63 5.05 1.65
C SER A 70 8.13 4.81 1.85
N THR A 71 8.59 4.53 3.08
CA THR A 71 9.99 4.19 3.35
C THR A 71 10.35 2.83 2.79
N ILE A 72 9.54 1.80 3.03
CA ILE A 72 9.80 0.46 2.49
C ILE A 72 9.70 0.45 0.97
N LEU A 73 8.76 1.18 0.38
CA LEU A 73 8.66 1.30 -1.08
C LEU A 73 9.90 1.96 -1.68
N LYS A 74 10.40 3.06 -1.11
CA LYS A 74 11.62 3.73 -1.57
C LYS A 74 12.85 2.83 -1.45
N ILE A 75 12.89 1.93 -0.47
CA ILE A 75 13.96 0.95 -0.33
C ILE A 75 13.83 -0.13 -1.41
N ILE A 76 12.65 -0.68 -1.64
CA ILE A 76 12.38 -1.68 -2.68
C ILE A 76 12.72 -1.12 -4.09
N THR A 77 12.41 0.14 -4.35
CA THR A 77 12.72 0.80 -5.64
C THR A 77 14.18 1.25 -5.78
N GLY A 78 15.01 1.07 -4.74
CA GLY A 78 16.42 1.50 -4.76
C GLY A 78 16.65 3.00 -4.60
N VAL A 79 15.59 3.82 -4.42
CA VAL A 79 15.70 5.27 -4.19
C VAL A 79 16.30 5.58 -2.82
N LEU A 80 16.10 4.70 -1.85
CA LEU A 80 16.58 4.84 -0.50
C LEU A 80 17.31 3.57 -0.04
N HIS A 81 18.50 3.71 0.54
CA HIS A 81 19.22 2.57 1.12
C HIS A 81 18.73 2.28 2.54
N GLU A 82 18.66 1.02 2.88
CA GLU A 82 18.43 0.52 4.24
C GLU A 82 19.60 0.87 5.17
N THR A 83 19.36 0.86 6.48
CA THR A 83 20.42 0.97 7.49
C THR A 83 20.98 -0.42 7.84
N SER A 84 20.14 -1.44 7.80
CA SER A 84 20.49 -2.85 7.98
C SER A 84 19.44 -3.74 7.32
N GLY A 85 19.79 -5.02 7.10
CA GLY A 85 18.98 -5.97 6.35
C GLY A 85 19.36 -6.02 4.88
N THR A 86 18.55 -6.68 4.06
CA THR A 86 18.78 -6.81 2.61
C THR A 86 17.45 -6.78 1.84
N VAL A 87 17.51 -6.27 0.61
CA VAL A 87 16.39 -6.32 -0.34
C VAL A 87 16.88 -6.92 -1.65
N GLN A 88 16.14 -7.89 -2.15
CA GLN A 88 16.37 -8.49 -3.46
C GLN A 88 15.13 -8.31 -4.32
N VAL A 89 15.33 -7.86 -5.54
CA VAL A 89 14.26 -7.64 -6.52
C VAL A 89 14.59 -8.40 -7.80
N ASN A 90 13.66 -9.23 -8.25
CA ASN A 90 13.78 -10.07 -9.42
C ASN A 90 12.79 -9.59 -10.50
N GLY A 91 13.21 -8.61 -11.29
CA GLY A 91 12.43 -8.01 -12.37
C GLY A 91 12.54 -6.49 -12.42
N ARG A 92 12.07 -5.92 -13.54
CA ARG A 92 12.05 -4.46 -13.74
C ARG A 92 10.86 -3.87 -13.03
N ILE A 93 11.13 -2.87 -12.17
CA ILE A 93 10.10 -2.15 -11.40
C ILE A 93 9.70 -0.88 -12.16
N SER A 94 8.40 -0.68 -12.32
CA SER A 94 7.83 0.65 -12.55
C SER A 94 7.07 1.09 -11.30
N ALA A 95 7.39 2.28 -10.79
CA ALA A 95 6.79 2.79 -9.56
C ALA A 95 6.06 4.10 -9.81
N LEU A 96 4.79 4.15 -9.42
CA LEU A 96 3.96 5.35 -9.47
C LEU A 96 4.12 6.24 -8.22
N LEU A 97 5.15 5.97 -7.39
CA LEU A 97 5.42 6.66 -6.11
C LEU A 97 5.65 8.16 -6.25
N GLU A 98 6.32 8.53 -7.32
CA GLU A 98 6.70 9.91 -7.64
C GLU A 98 6.45 10.10 -9.14
N LEU A 99 5.17 10.25 -9.52
CA LEU A 99 4.78 10.45 -10.93
C LEU A 99 5.59 11.55 -11.58
N GLY A 100 6.29 11.22 -12.66
CA GLY A 100 7.18 12.14 -13.35
C GLY A 100 8.55 12.33 -12.69
N ALA A 101 8.90 11.54 -11.66
CA ALA A 101 10.28 11.51 -11.18
C ALA A 101 11.21 11.11 -12.33
N GLY A 102 12.26 11.91 -12.53
CA GLY A 102 13.18 11.74 -13.66
C GLY A 102 12.75 12.43 -14.95
N PHE A 103 11.57 13.08 -15.01
CA PHE A 103 11.22 13.91 -16.16
C PHE A 103 12.09 15.17 -16.20
N ASN A 104 12.61 15.49 -17.39
CA ASN A 104 13.28 16.74 -17.65
C ASN A 104 12.25 17.75 -18.17
N MET A 105 12.07 18.84 -17.43
CA MET A 105 11.07 19.86 -17.76
C MET A 105 11.35 20.61 -19.07
N GLU A 106 12.60 20.63 -19.53
CA GLU A 106 13.01 21.24 -20.80
C GLU A 106 12.79 20.32 -22.01
N TYR A 107 12.66 19.02 -21.78
CA TYR A 107 12.39 18.04 -22.83
C TYR A 107 10.89 17.98 -23.16
N ASN A 108 10.57 17.61 -24.39
CA ASN A 108 9.21 17.34 -24.79
C ASN A 108 8.71 15.99 -24.24
N GLY A 109 7.43 15.66 -24.48
CA GLY A 109 6.82 14.44 -23.98
C GLY A 109 7.47 13.17 -24.52
N ILE A 110 7.82 13.15 -25.80
CA ILE A 110 8.48 11.99 -26.45
C ILE A 110 9.85 11.76 -25.83
N GLU A 111 10.69 12.80 -25.72
CA GLU A 111 12.01 12.71 -25.11
C GLU A 111 11.94 12.22 -23.65
N ASN A 112 10.91 12.64 -22.89
CA ASN A 112 10.70 12.17 -21.53
C ASN A 112 10.23 10.71 -21.47
N ILE A 113 9.44 10.23 -22.46
CA ILE A 113 9.07 8.81 -22.57
C ILE A 113 10.34 7.95 -22.70
N TYR A 114 11.24 8.31 -23.61
CA TYR A 114 12.51 7.58 -23.79
C TYR A 114 13.42 7.68 -22.57
N LEU A 115 13.59 8.88 -22.01
CA LEU A 115 14.39 9.11 -20.82
C LEU A 115 13.93 8.22 -19.67
N ASN A 116 12.62 8.24 -19.36
CA ASN A 116 12.06 7.48 -18.25
C ASN A 116 12.10 5.97 -18.51
N GLY A 117 11.75 5.54 -19.73
CA GLY A 117 11.82 4.14 -20.14
C GLY A 117 13.23 3.56 -19.99
N THR A 118 14.25 4.32 -20.43
CA THR A 118 15.65 3.92 -20.30
C THR A 118 16.09 3.85 -18.84
N MET A 119 15.64 4.78 -17.99
CA MET A 119 15.93 4.76 -16.54
C MET A 119 15.35 3.52 -15.84
N ILE A 120 14.20 3.01 -16.30
CA ILE A 120 13.59 1.77 -15.80
C ILE A 120 14.35 0.52 -16.34
N GLY A 121 15.21 0.68 -17.36
CA GLY A 121 16.01 -0.39 -17.95
C GLY A 121 15.42 -0.99 -19.23
N PHE A 122 14.55 -0.26 -19.94
CA PHE A 122 14.06 -0.64 -21.25
C PHE A 122 14.99 -0.10 -22.35
N SER A 123 15.21 -0.88 -23.41
CA SER A 123 15.90 -0.44 -24.62
C SER A 123 14.99 0.49 -25.44
N GLU A 124 15.60 1.32 -26.29
CA GLU A 124 14.85 2.19 -27.21
C GLU A 124 13.85 1.40 -28.06
N LYS A 125 14.24 0.22 -28.55
CA LYS A 125 13.37 -0.65 -29.34
C LYS A 125 12.13 -1.12 -28.55
N GLU A 126 12.30 -1.50 -27.28
CA GLU A 126 11.17 -1.88 -26.41
C GLU A 126 10.24 -0.69 -26.17
N ILE A 127 10.81 0.53 -26.08
CA ILE A 127 10.04 1.77 -25.92
C ILE A 127 9.29 2.10 -27.20
N ASP A 128 9.92 1.97 -28.38
CA ASP A 128 9.29 2.17 -29.68
C ASP A 128 8.04 1.30 -29.85
N GLU A 129 8.13 0.02 -29.47
CA GLU A 129 7.02 -0.93 -29.52
C GLU A 129 5.84 -0.53 -28.63
N LYS A 130 6.07 0.31 -27.61
CA LYS A 130 5.06 0.79 -26.64
C LYS A 130 4.66 2.25 -26.83
N LEU A 131 5.37 2.98 -27.68
CA LEU A 131 5.22 4.42 -27.82
C LEU A 131 3.76 4.81 -28.13
N GLN A 132 3.15 4.12 -29.10
CA GLN A 132 1.77 4.44 -29.49
C GLN A 132 0.77 4.16 -28.36
N ASP A 133 0.95 3.03 -27.64
CA ASP A 133 0.11 2.69 -26.47
C ASP A 133 0.23 3.75 -25.38
N ILE A 134 1.44 4.31 -25.16
CA ILE A 134 1.70 5.37 -24.19
C ILE A 134 0.99 6.66 -24.61
N LEU A 135 1.10 7.04 -25.89
CA LEU A 135 0.49 8.25 -26.43
C LEU A 135 -1.04 8.19 -26.37
N ASP A 136 -1.63 7.06 -26.78
CA ASP A 136 -3.07 6.82 -26.76
C ASP A 136 -3.62 6.80 -25.31
N PHE A 137 -2.79 6.28 -24.38
CA PHE A 137 -3.17 6.29 -22.98
C PHE A 137 -3.12 7.69 -22.36
N ALA A 138 -2.06 8.46 -22.64
CA ALA A 138 -1.86 9.81 -22.10
C ALA A 138 -2.94 10.76 -22.61
N ASP A 139 -3.32 10.65 -23.87
CA ASP A 139 -4.38 11.43 -24.51
C ASP A 139 -4.20 12.95 -24.30
N ILE A 140 -3.00 13.45 -24.64
CA ILE A 140 -2.62 14.86 -24.53
C ILE A 140 -2.43 15.53 -25.91
N GLY A 141 -2.68 14.78 -26.99
CA GLY A 141 -2.59 15.28 -28.37
C GLY A 141 -1.21 15.84 -28.72
N ASP A 142 -1.18 16.86 -29.55
CA ASP A 142 0.05 17.48 -30.08
C ASP A 142 0.91 18.16 -29.00
N TYR A 143 0.39 18.33 -27.80
CA TYR A 143 1.20 18.83 -26.67
C TYR A 143 2.38 17.91 -26.36
N VAL A 144 2.32 16.63 -26.74
CA VAL A 144 3.45 15.69 -26.56
C VAL A 144 4.75 16.19 -27.19
N TYR A 145 4.67 17.01 -28.23
CA TYR A 145 5.84 17.61 -28.91
C TYR A 145 6.33 18.91 -28.27
N GLN A 146 5.62 19.43 -27.26
CA GLN A 146 6.01 20.65 -26.54
C GLN A 146 6.81 20.32 -25.28
N PRO A 147 7.68 21.22 -24.80
CA PRO A 147 8.40 21.04 -23.54
C PRO A 147 7.45 20.81 -22.36
N VAL A 148 7.74 19.84 -21.52
CA VAL A 148 6.91 19.44 -20.39
C VAL A 148 6.62 20.58 -19.41
N LYS A 149 7.52 21.55 -19.28
CA LYS A 149 7.29 22.77 -18.48
C LYS A 149 6.06 23.56 -18.90
N THR A 150 5.54 23.37 -20.14
CA THR A 150 4.35 24.05 -20.65
C THR A 150 3.06 23.28 -20.36
N TYR A 151 3.17 22.09 -19.80
CA TYR A 151 2.00 21.24 -19.53
C TYR A 151 1.18 21.77 -18.36
N SER A 152 -0.12 21.55 -18.43
CA SER A 152 -0.94 21.60 -17.21
C SER A 152 -0.57 20.46 -16.26
N SER A 153 -0.89 20.60 -14.98
CA SER A 153 -0.66 19.52 -13.99
C SER A 153 -1.34 18.21 -14.40
N GLY A 154 -2.55 18.30 -15.00
CA GLY A 154 -3.27 17.14 -15.50
C GLY A 154 -2.55 16.45 -16.66
N MET A 155 -2.03 17.20 -17.64
CA MET A 155 -1.27 16.64 -18.78
C MET A 155 0.01 15.98 -18.31
N PHE A 156 0.73 16.62 -17.38
CA PHE A 156 1.95 16.06 -16.78
C PHE A 156 1.68 14.71 -16.13
N VAL A 157 0.66 14.65 -15.28
CA VAL A 157 0.29 13.41 -14.58
C VAL A 157 -0.18 12.33 -15.55
N ARG A 158 -0.96 12.68 -16.57
CA ARG A 158 -1.42 11.73 -17.60
C ARG A 158 -0.25 11.11 -18.35
N LEU A 159 0.73 11.93 -18.77
CA LEU A 159 1.91 11.43 -19.47
C LEU A 159 2.77 10.54 -18.55
N ALA A 160 3.07 11.01 -17.34
CA ALA A 160 3.89 10.26 -16.39
C ALA A 160 3.27 8.91 -16.02
N PHE A 161 1.95 8.89 -15.82
CA PHE A 161 1.20 7.66 -15.57
C PHE A 161 1.18 6.74 -16.80
N ALA A 162 0.98 7.30 -18.00
CA ALA A 162 0.97 6.55 -19.25
C ALA A 162 2.30 5.82 -19.49
N VAL A 163 3.43 6.49 -19.24
CA VAL A 163 4.75 5.87 -19.32
C VAL A 163 4.86 4.73 -18.33
N ALA A 164 4.63 4.99 -17.05
CA ALA A 164 4.84 4.01 -15.99
C ALA A 164 3.99 2.74 -16.17
N ILE A 165 2.77 2.87 -16.71
CA ILE A 165 1.86 1.73 -16.81
C ILE A 165 1.92 1.02 -18.17
N ASN A 166 2.31 1.67 -19.27
CA ASN A 166 2.31 1.03 -20.60
C ASN A 166 3.67 0.45 -21.01
N ILE A 167 4.76 0.74 -20.28
CA ILE A 167 6.07 0.20 -20.57
C ILE A 167 6.20 -1.30 -20.27
N ASP A 168 5.15 -1.90 -19.70
CA ASP A 168 4.99 -3.34 -19.42
C ASP A 168 6.03 -3.93 -18.44
N PRO A 169 6.21 -3.34 -17.25
CA PRO A 169 7.16 -3.85 -16.26
C PRO A 169 6.76 -5.24 -15.73
N GLU A 170 7.71 -5.96 -15.11
CA GLU A 170 7.42 -7.20 -14.38
C GLU A 170 6.76 -6.93 -13.02
N ILE A 171 7.14 -5.82 -12.39
CA ILE A 171 6.65 -5.41 -11.07
C ILE A 171 6.12 -3.98 -11.16
N LEU A 172 4.85 -3.78 -10.82
CA LEU A 172 4.21 -2.47 -10.76
C LEU A 172 4.01 -2.08 -9.30
N ILE A 173 4.54 -0.92 -8.90
CA ILE A 173 4.28 -0.34 -7.57
C ILE A 173 3.32 0.84 -7.72
N VAL A 174 2.18 0.74 -7.04
CA VAL A 174 1.11 1.73 -7.07
C VAL A 174 0.96 2.32 -5.68
N ASP A 175 1.19 3.64 -5.55
CA ASP A 175 1.00 4.39 -4.29
C ASP A 175 -0.01 5.51 -4.52
N GLU A 176 -1.18 5.44 -3.90
CA GLU A 176 -2.26 6.45 -3.93
C GLU A 176 -2.53 7.13 -5.30
N ALA A 177 -1.66 6.86 -6.28
CA ALA A 177 -1.62 7.52 -7.58
C ALA A 177 -2.84 7.20 -8.48
N LEU A 178 -3.63 6.16 -8.15
CA LEU A 178 -4.84 5.84 -8.92
C LEU A 178 -5.97 6.86 -8.72
N SER A 179 -5.86 7.73 -7.72
CA SER A 179 -6.83 8.81 -7.44
C SER A 179 -6.51 10.11 -8.19
N VAL A 180 -5.53 10.10 -9.09
CA VAL A 180 -5.07 11.30 -9.81
C VAL A 180 -5.79 11.43 -11.17
N GLY A 181 -6.04 12.68 -11.59
CA GLY A 181 -6.72 12.98 -12.83
C GLY A 181 -8.25 13.05 -12.68
N ASP A 182 -8.93 13.17 -13.83
CA ASP A 182 -10.39 13.15 -13.85
C ASP A 182 -10.96 11.72 -13.77
N VAL A 183 -12.28 11.62 -13.56
CA VAL A 183 -12.97 10.33 -13.38
C VAL A 183 -12.78 9.38 -14.58
N PHE A 184 -12.69 9.92 -15.80
CA PHE A 184 -12.48 9.10 -17.00
C PHE A 184 -11.08 8.54 -17.05
N PHE A 185 -10.07 9.33 -16.68
CA PHE A 185 -8.69 8.90 -16.61
C PHE A 185 -8.50 7.86 -15.49
N GLN A 186 -9.10 8.07 -14.32
CA GLN A 186 -9.10 7.10 -13.24
C GLN A 186 -9.69 5.75 -13.68
N ALA A 187 -10.85 5.77 -14.37
CA ALA A 187 -11.45 4.53 -14.90
C ALA A 187 -10.51 3.80 -15.89
N LYS A 188 -9.76 4.56 -16.72
CA LYS A 188 -8.76 4.03 -17.65
C LYS A 188 -7.59 3.39 -16.89
N CYS A 189 -7.13 4.02 -15.79
CA CYS A 189 -6.09 3.49 -14.91
C CYS A 189 -6.52 2.17 -14.24
N TYR A 190 -7.71 2.10 -13.65
CA TYR A 190 -8.23 0.88 -13.03
C TYR A 190 -8.40 -0.26 -14.01
N ARG A 191 -8.86 0.02 -15.25
CA ARG A 191 -8.95 -1.00 -16.31
C ARG A 191 -7.58 -1.57 -16.63
N LYS A 192 -6.58 -0.71 -16.77
CA LYS A 192 -5.20 -1.14 -17.05
C LYS A 192 -4.63 -1.97 -15.89
N PHE A 193 -4.92 -1.59 -14.67
CA PHE A 193 -4.55 -2.36 -13.48
C PHE A 193 -5.15 -3.78 -13.51
N GLU A 194 -6.44 -3.92 -13.86
CA GLU A 194 -7.07 -5.23 -14.02
C GLU A 194 -6.44 -6.06 -15.16
N GLU A 195 -6.02 -5.41 -16.26
CA GLU A 195 -5.28 -6.08 -17.34
C GLU A 195 -3.94 -6.63 -16.85
N PHE A 196 -3.19 -5.85 -16.04
CA PHE A 196 -1.95 -6.30 -15.43
C PHE A 196 -2.16 -7.52 -14.54
N LYS A 197 -3.18 -7.48 -13.68
CA LYS A 197 -3.54 -8.61 -12.83
C LYS A 197 -3.88 -9.85 -13.65
N LYS A 198 -4.67 -9.72 -14.72
CA LYS A 198 -5.02 -10.81 -15.62
C LYS A 198 -3.81 -11.39 -16.36
N LYS A 199 -2.79 -10.57 -16.66
CA LYS A 199 -1.53 -10.99 -17.27
C LYS A 199 -0.56 -11.66 -16.27
N GLY A 200 -0.94 -11.78 -14.99
CA GLY A 200 -0.09 -12.36 -13.96
C GLY A 200 1.13 -11.50 -13.62
N LYS A 201 1.04 -10.18 -13.78
CA LYS A 201 2.10 -9.26 -13.35
C LYS A 201 2.09 -9.11 -11.83
N THR A 202 3.25 -8.89 -11.25
CA THR A 202 3.36 -8.64 -9.80
C THR A 202 3.00 -7.19 -9.50
N ILE A 203 2.14 -6.98 -8.50
CA ILE A 203 1.66 -5.64 -8.16
C ILE A 203 1.80 -5.42 -6.67
N LEU A 204 2.49 -4.35 -6.29
CA LEU A 204 2.56 -3.86 -4.92
C LEU A 204 1.69 -2.61 -4.80
N PHE A 205 0.60 -2.73 -4.07
CA PHE A 205 -0.44 -1.71 -4.00
C PHE A 205 -0.49 -1.06 -2.62
N VAL A 206 -0.24 0.24 -2.56
CA VAL A 206 -0.36 1.03 -1.33
C VAL A 206 -1.52 2.00 -1.48
N SER A 207 -2.47 1.93 -0.59
CA SER A 207 -3.63 2.81 -0.61
C SER A 207 -4.20 3.03 0.78
N HIS A 208 -4.75 4.21 1.00
CA HIS A 208 -5.62 4.48 2.14
C HIS A 208 -7.07 4.04 1.89
N ASP A 209 -7.43 3.76 0.63
CA ASP A 209 -8.73 3.20 0.28
C ASP A 209 -8.75 1.69 0.55
N LEU A 210 -9.31 1.31 1.69
CA LEU A 210 -9.45 -0.08 2.10
C LEU A 210 -10.36 -0.88 1.17
N SER A 211 -11.28 -0.22 0.46
CA SER A 211 -12.16 -0.88 -0.52
C SER A 211 -11.36 -1.32 -1.74
N ALA A 212 -10.41 -0.49 -2.19
CA ALA A 212 -9.51 -0.85 -3.27
C ALA A 212 -8.58 -2.01 -2.87
N ILE A 213 -8.03 -2.00 -1.64
CA ILE A 213 -7.24 -3.12 -1.10
C ILE A 213 -8.08 -4.42 -1.09
N SER A 214 -9.31 -4.37 -0.57
CA SER A 214 -10.19 -5.54 -0.52
C SER A 214 -10.57 -6.09 -1.90
N LYS A 215 -10.72 -5.20 -2.89
CA LYS A 215 -11.14 -5.57 -4.25
C LYS A 215 -10.01 -6.13 -5.10
N TYR A 216 -8.82 -5.55 -5.00
CA TYR A 216 -7.76 -5.80 -5.97
C TYR A 216 -6.63 -6.68 -5.45
N CYS A 217 -6.38 -6.71 -4.12
CA CYS A 217 -5.27 -7.44 -3.55
C CYS A 217 -5.62 -8.90 -3.25
N ASP A 218 -4.65 -9.79 -3.46
CA ASP A 218 -4.75 -11.21 -3.11
C ASP A 218 -4.38 -11.41 -1.63
N ARG A 219 -3.45 -10.59 -1.13
CA ARG A 219 -2.95 -10.55 0.24
C ARG A 219 -2.66 -9.11 0.65
N ALA A 220 -2.69 -8.84 1.95
CA ALA A 220 -2.30 -7.55 2.49
C ALA A 220 -1.27 -7.71 3.62
N ILE A 221 -0.43 -6.68 3.78
CA ILE A 221 0.58 -6.56 4.83
C ILE A 221 0.23 -5.33 5.66
N LEU A 222 0.16 -5.50 6.97
CA LEU A 222 -0.12 -4.40 7.90
C LEU A 222 1.17 -3.89 8.53
N LEU A 223 1.48 -2.62 8.30
CA LEU A 223 2.58 -1.90 8.93
C LEU A 223 2.07 -0.91 9.97
N ASN A 224 2.73 -0.84 11.12
CA ASN A 224 2.49 0.21 12.10
C ASN A 224 3.78 0.62 12.79
N GLN A 225 4.02 1.94 12.92
CA GLN A 225 5.22 2.50 13.57
C GLN A 225 6.55 1.84 13.14
N GLY A 226 6.67 1.55 11.86
CA GLY A 226 7.87 0.95 11.26
C GLY A 226 8.02 -0.56 11.45
N VAL A 227 7.01 -1.25 11.99
CA VAL A 227 7.03 -2.69 12.24
C VAL A 227 5.93 -3.37 11.42
N LYS A 228 6.20 -4.58 10.90
CA LYS A 228 5.17 -5.44 10.31
C LYS A 228 4.37 -6.09 11.44
N LEU A 229 3.08 -5.78 11.53
CA LEU A 229 2.19 -6.37 12.53
C LEU A 229 1.62 -7.71 12.07
N GLY A 230 1.43 -7.90 10.76
CA GLY A 230 0.92 -9.15 10.21
C GLY A 230 0.79 -9.09 8.70
N GLU A 231 0.47 -10.24 8.12
CA GLU A 231 0.10 -10.39 6.71
C GLU A 231 -0.94 -11.49 6.59
N GLY A 232 -1.82 -11.39 5.59
CA GLY A 232 -2.90 -12.35 5.40
C GLY A 232 -3.93 -11.88 4.40
N SER A 233 -5.16 -12.39 4.50
CA SER A 233 -6.24 -11.95 3.61
C SER A 233 -6.48 -10.43 3.75
N PRO A 234 -6.88 -9.73 2.68
CA PRO A 234 -7.21 -8.31 2.76
C PRO A 234 -8.22 -8.00 3.86
N LYS A 235 -9.26 -8.84 4.02
CA LYS A 235 -10.30 -8.67 5.05
C LYS A 235 -9.70 -8.69 6.46
N ASP A 236 -8.89 -9.70 6.78
CA ASP A 236 -8.32 -9.85 8.13
C ASP A 236 -7.37 -8.68 8.46
N MET A 237 -6.56 -8.26 7.47
CA MET A 237 -5.62 -7.16 7.66
C MET A 237 -6.30 -5.80 7.77
N ILE A 238 -7.42 -5.60 7.05
CA ILE A 238 -8.26 -4.41 7.20
C ILE A 238 -8.90 -4.36 8.59
N ASP A 239 -9.37 -5.49 9.10
CA ASP A 239 -9.96 -5.55 10.43
C ASP A 239 -8.91 -5.33 11.52
N ALA A 240 -7.72 -5.92 11.37
CA ALA A 240 -6.57 -5.63 12.24
C ALA A 240 -6.17 -4.15 12.19
N TYR A 241 -6.15 -3.54 11.01
CA TYR A 241 -5.87 -2.10 10.86
C TYR A 241 -6.88 -1.22 11.59
N LYS A 242 -8.18 -1.54 11.53
CA LYS A 242 -9.21 -0.83 12.28
C LYS A 242 -8.98 -0.93 13.80
N GLN A 243 -8.58 -2.13 14.28
CA GLN A 243 -8.21 -2.31 15.71
C GLN A 243 -6.99 -1.47 16.10
N VAL A 244 -5.98 -1.35 15.23
CA VAL A 244 -4.82 -0.47 15.44
C VAL A 244 -5.26 0.99 15.58
N LEU A 245 -6.18 1.46 14.72
CA LEU A 245 -6.67 2.84 14.75
C LEU A 245 -7.36 3.22 16.07
N VAL A 246 -8.06 2.27 16.67
CA VAL A 246 -8.76 2.50 17.96
C VAL A 246 -7.94 2.07 19.18
N GLY A 247 -6.67 1.68 18.99
CA GLY A 247 -5.77 1.29 20.08
C GLY A 247 -6.14 -0.04 20.76
N GLN A 248 -6.90 -0.90 20.08
CA GLN A 248 -7.35 -2.20 20.59
C GLN A 248 -6.55 -3.38 20.03
N TYR A 249 -5.61 -3.12 19.14
CA TYR A 249 -4.73 -4.17 18.60
C TYR A 249 -3.69 -4.55 19.63
N GLU A 250 -3.77 -5.78 20.13
CA GLU A 250 -2.73 -6.35 21.00
C GLU A 250 -1.51 -6.68 20.12
N THR A 251 -0.49 -5.83 20.16
CA THR A 251 0.79 -6.14 19.51
C THR A 251 1.37 -7.42 20.12
N PRO A 252 1.74 -8.43 19.31
CA PRO A 252 2.47 -9.58 19.82
C PRO A 252 3.71 -9.09 20.56
N LYS A 253 3.89 -9.50 21.82
CA LYS A 253 5.08 -9.15 22.60
C LYS A 253 6.31 -9.60 21.83
N ALA A 254 7.28 -8.71 21.66
CA ALA A 254 8.54 -9.01 20.98
C ALA A 254 9.18 -10.25 21.60
N GLY A 255 9.30 -11.34 20.84
CA GLY A 255 9.86 -12.62 21.27
C GLY A 255 8.93 -13.82 21.10
N VAL A 256 7.73 -13.66 20.58
CA VAL A 256 6.89 -14.77 20.13
C VAL A 256 6.86 -14.72 18.59
N ASP A 257 7.30 -15.80 17.96
CA ASP A 257 7.14 -15.98 16.52
C ASP A 257 5.70 -15.63 16.14
N VAL A 258 5.54 -14.70 15.20
CA VAL A 258 4.21 -14.35 14.68
C VAL A 258 3.65 -15.63 14.06
N PRO A 259 2.52 -16.19 14.57
CA PRO A 259 1.97 -17.39 13.96
C PRO A 259 1.64 -17.05 12.51
N ASP A 260 2.13 -17.86 11.59
CA ASP A 260 1.73 -17.83 10.20
C ASP A 260 0.20 -18.07 10.16
N LEU A 261 -0.57 -17.02 9.94
CA LEU A 261 -2.04 -17.06 9.90
C LEU A 261 -2.59 -17.89 8.72
N THR A 262 -1.69 -18.51 7.94
CA THR A 262 -2.04 -19.48 6.90
C THR A 262 -2.25 -20.90 7.44
N ALA A 263 -1.92 -21.18 8.72
CA ALA A 263 -2.17 -22.47 9.35
C ALA A 263 -3.59 -22.50 9.93
N ASP A 264 -4.51 -23.04 9.15
CA ASP A 264 -5.87 -23.39 9.57
C ASP A 264 -5.86 -24.22 10.88
N GLY A 265 -6.53 -23.74 11.90
CA GLY A 265 -7.03 -24.59 12.99
C GLY A 265 -7.04 -23.96 14.38
N ASP A 266 -5.93 -23.40 14.89
CA ASP A 266 -5.83 -23.13 16.33
C ASP A 266 -6.27 -21.73 16.78
N VAL A 267 -6.16 -20.72 15.93
CA VAL A 267 -6.61 -19.35 16.25
C VAL A 267 -8.15 -19.27 16.18
N ARG A 268 -8.77 -20.00 15.27
CA ARG A 268 -10.24 -20.14 15.20
C ARG A 268 -10.79 -20.74 16.50
N ALA A 269 -10.12 -21.75 17.05
CA ALA A 269 -10.57 -22.43 18.28
C ALA A 269 -10.45 -21.53 19.55
N ALA A 270 -9.46 -20.65 19.61
CA ALA A 270 -9.29 -19.69 20.72
C ALA A 270 -10.30 -18.54 20.62
N LEU A 271 -10.52 -18.00 19.43
CA LEU A 271 -11.55 -16.98 19.15
C LEU A 271 -12.97 -17.53 19.34
N ASP A 272 -13.23 -18.76 18.93
CA ASP A 272 -14.55 -19.41 19.12
C ASP A 272 -14.84 -19.72 20.60
N LYS A 273 -13.84 -20.01 21.43
CA LYS A 273 -14.05 -20.16 22.87
C LYS A 273 -14.39 -18.86 23.58
N GLN A 274 -13.79 -17.73 23.17
CA GLN A 274 -14.16 -16.42 23.70
C GLN A 274 -15.52 -15.97 23.17
N LYS A 275 -15.81 -16.18 21.88
CA LYS A 275 -17.12 -15.88 21.27
C LYS A 275 -18.25 -16.67 21.91
N LYS A 276 -18.11 -17.98 22.14
CA LYS A 276 -19.15 -18.79 22.80
C LYS A 276 -19.47 -18.35 24.23
N LYS A 277 -18.53 -17.74 24.96
CA LYS A 277 -18.79 -17.20 26.29
C LYS A 277 -19.53 -15.87 26.27
N GLN A 278 -19.42 -15.07 25.20
CA GLN A 278 -20.14 -13.81 25.01
C GLN A 278 -21.50 -14.02 24.28
N GLU A 279 -21.59 -15.03 23.39
CA GLU A 279 -22.82 -15.37 22.67
C GLU A 279 -23.95 -15.88 23.58
N ALA A 280 -23.62 -16.51 24.71
CA ALA A 280 -24.62 -16.94 25.71
C ALA A 280 -25.31 -15.76 26.42
N ALA A 281 -24.82 -14.52 26.28
CA ALA A 281 -25.36 -13.33 26.92
C ALA A 281 -26.06 -12.35 25.96
N ARG A 282 -26.01 -12.57 24.64
CA ARG A 282 -26.53 -11.59 23.64
C ARG A 282 -27.34 -12.31 22.55
N MET A 283 -28.63 -12.47 22.80
CA MET A 283 -29.57 -12.82 21.73
C MET A 283 -29.66 -11.69 20.70
N GLY A 284 -29.29 -11.97 19.45
CA GLY A 284 -29.57 -11.10 18.31
C GLY A 284 -28.40 -10.33 17.69
N VAL A 285 -27.16 -10.52 18.12
CA VAL A 285 -26.01 -9.84 17.51
C VAL A 285 -25.49 -10.64 16.32
N ASN A 286 -25.30 -9.96 15.17
CA ASN A 286 -24.66 -10.56 14.00
C ASN A 286 -23.24 -11.02 14.36
N PRO A 287 -22.87 -12.31 14.15
CA PRO A 287 -21.55 -12.84 14.49
C PRO A 287 -20.38 -12.17 13.72
N GLU A 288 -20.68 -11.40 12.68
CA GLU A 288 -19.70 -10.61 11.92
C GLU A 288 -19.56 -9.14 12.42
N THR A 289 -20.25 -8.78 13.51
CA THR A 289 -20.15 -7.43 14.07
C THR A 289 -18.82 -7.25 14.79
N LEU A 290 -18.01 -6.30 14.31
CA LEU A 290 -16.75 -5.89 14.93
C LEU A 290 -17.01 -4.74 15.90
N GLU A 291 -16.58 -4.88 17.16
CA GLU A 291 -16.67 -3.83 18.15
C GLU A 291 -15.42 -2.97 18.15
N TYR A 292 -15.58 -1.67 17.88
CA TYR A 292 -14.50 -0.68 17.92
C TYR A 292 -14.78 0.43 18.92
N GLY A 293 -13.74 1.01 19.49
CA GLY A 293 -13.83 2.21 20.30
C GLY A 293 -13.19 2.10 21.69
N THR A 294 -13.11 3.22 22.38
CA THR A 294 -12.52 3.34 23.72
C THR A 294 -13.43 2.82 24.84
N LYS A 295 -14.65 2.36 24.52
CA LYS A 295 -15.70 1.95 25.47
C LYS A 295 -16.11 3.03 26.47
N GLN A 296 -15.87 4.31 26.16
CA GLN A 296 -16.33 5.43 26.98
C GLN A 296 -17.84 5.68 26.86
N ALA A 297 -18.45 5.18 25.78
CA ALA A 297 -19.90 5.14 25.60
C ALA A 297 -20.26 3.87 24.85
N GLU A 298 -21.32 3.20 25.28
CA GLU A 298 -21.79 1.95 24.68
C GLU A 298 -23.28 2.06 24.38
N ILE A 299 -23.70 1.68 23.16
CA ILE A 299 -25.12 1.52 22.82
C ILE A 299 -25.56 0.19 23.39
N VAL A 300 -26.34 0.23 24.47
CA VAL A 300 -26.77 -0.98 25.21
C VAL A 300 -27.86 -1.76 24.43
N SER A 301 -28.71 -1.03 23.70
CA SER A 301 -29.74 -1.64 22.85
C SER A 301 -30.22 -0.65 21.78
N TYR A 302 -30.66 -1.17 20.67
CA TYR A 302 -31.38 -0.41 19.64
C TYR A 302 -32.44 -1.31 19.01
N TYR A 303 -33.51 -0.71 18.53
CA TYR A 303 -34.56 -1.40 17.79
C TYR A 303 -35.17 -0.46 16.76
N ILE A 304 -35.77 -1.05 15.73
CA ILE A 304 -36.48 -0.31 14.70
C ILE A 304 -37.98 -0.57 14.94
N THR A 305 -38.77 0.49 14.93
CA THR A 305 -40.21 0.41 15.03
C THR A 305 -40.87 0.80 13.70
N ASP A 306 -42.02 0.23 13.41
CA ASP A 306 -42.86 0.72 12.33
C ASP A 306 -43.63 1.98 12.76
N LYS A 307 -44.47 2.53 11.87
CA LYS A 307 -45.29 3.73 12.12
C LYS A 307 -46.32 3.55 13.27
N ASN A 308 -46.48 2.40 13.81
CA ASN A 308 -47.39 2.11 14.93
C ASN A 308 -46.60 1.80 16.22
N ASP A 309 -45.29 2.13 16.28
CA ASP A 309 -44.36 1.82 17.38
C ASP A 309 -44.20 0.30 17.66
N VAL A 310 -44.46 -0.56 16.67
CA VAL A 310 -44.25 -2.00 16.79
C VAL A 310 -42.82 -2.33 16.36
N GLN A 311 -42.08 -3.01 17.22
CA GLN A 311 -40.72 -3.43 16.92
C GLN A 311 -40.68 -4.36 15.72
N THR A 312 -39.87 -4.07 14.69
CA THR A 312 -39.70 -4.85 13.50
C THR A 312 -38.25 -5.22 13.24
N THR A 313 -38.04 -6.38 12.63
CA THR A 313 -36.71 -6.84 12.19
C THR A 313 -36.50 -6.71 10.69
N ALA A 314 -37.54 -6.31 9.95
CA ALA A 314 -37.48 -6.14 8.50
C ALA A 314 -38.25 -4.88 8.07
N ILE A 315 -37.63 -4.10 7.18
CA ILE A 315 -38.20 -2.92 6.56
C ILE A 315 -38.37 -3.21 5.08
N LEU A 316 -39.63 -3.09 4.58
CA LEU A 316 -39.90 -3.20 3.14
C LEU A 316 -39.70 -1.84 2.45
N LYS A 317 -39.31 -1.87 1.17
CA LYS A 317 -39.16 -0.63 0.39
C LYS A 317 -40.51 0.10 0.29
N GLY A 318 -40.60 1.29 0.90
CA GLY A 318 -41.81 2.11 0.93
C GLY A 318 -42.49 2.15 2.29
N ASP A 319 -42.00 1.44 3.31
CA ASP A 319 -42.49 1.55 4.68
C ASP A 319 -42.12 2.90 5.30
N GLU A 320 -43.01 3.47 6.08
CA GLU A 320 -42.76 4.60 6.98
C GLU A 320 -42.30 4.08 8.35
N PHE A 321 -41.21 4.64 8.90
CA PHE A 321 -40.61 4.25 10.18
C PHE A 321 -40.01 5.47 10.90
#